data_f1005abfee4630c1fcd89099615b06f8
#
_entry.id   f1005abfee4630c1fcd89099615b06f8
#
_cell.length_a   1.000
_cell.length_b   1.000
_cell.length_c   1.000
_cell.angle_alpha   90.00
_cell.angle_beta   90.00
_cell.angle_gamma   90.00
#
_symmetry.space_group_name_H-M   'P 1'
#
loop_
_entity.id
_entity.type
_entity.pdbx_description
1 polymer ?
#
loop_
_entity_poly.entity_id
_entity_poly.type
_entity_poly.pdbx_seq_one_letter_code
_entity_poly.pdbx_strand_id
1 'polypeptide(L)'
;MMENFTVANEGSNLLSFNVLPIDLTLTTVVSAFEDNIYQIIGQGVAAINNGDGNWMGSLTTIEPENGYWIDFQNEGVAMVTGYPLNPDMLYNVDCGWEGSCVSLVSYAPNQIAEISEAIPDDVEEYFEYIISAGVSAIQE
;
A
#
# COMPACT_ATOMS: atom_id res chain seq x y z
N MET A 1 -6.48 14.79 -9.96
CA MET A 1 -5.05 14.45 -9.81
C MET A 1 -4.84 12.97 -10.11
N MET A 2 -3.73 12.62 -10.71
CA MET A 2 -3.39 11.24 -11.07
C MET A 2 -2.13 10.80 -10.35
N GLU A 3 -2.10 9.54 -9.95
CA GLU A 3 -0.88 8.89 -9.47
C GLU A 3 -0.54 7.73 -10.40
N ASN A 4 0.74 7.63 -10.74
CA ASN A 4 1.26 6.53 -11.56
C ASN A 4 2.20 5.68 -10.72
N PHE A 5 1.98 4.37 -10.76
CA PHE A 5 2.94 3.41 -10.23
C PHE A 5 3.73 2.82 -11.38
N THR A 6 5.03 2.76 -11.24
CA THR A 6 5.84 1.98 -12.16
C THR A 6 5.94 0.56 -11.61
N VAL A 7 5.45 -0.38 -12.39
CA VAL A 7 5.60 -1.79 -12.10
C VAL A 7 6.97 -2.18 -12.66
N ALA A 8 7.97 -2.24 -11.79
CA ALA A 8 9.35 -2.48 -12.20
C ALA A 8 9.56 -3.87 -12.77
N ASN A 9 8.80 -4.84 -12.27
CA ASN A 9 8.88 -6.25 -12.70
C ASN A 9 7.49 -6.84 -12.68
N GLU A 10 7.28 -7.88 -13.49
CA GLU A 10 6.15 -8.76 -13.25
C GLU A 10 6.32 -9.40 -11.86
N GLY A 11 5.23 -9.79 -11.25
CA GLY A 11 5.24 -10.36 -9.90
C GLY A 11 4.85 -9.34 -8.84
N SER A 12 5.30 -9.56 -7.59
CA SER A 12 4.85 -8.80 -6.43
C SER A 12 5.58 -7.48 -6.29
N ASN A 13 4.80 -6.41 -6.13
CA ASN A 13 5.31 -5.07 -5.85
C ASN A 13 4.63 -4.53 -4.59
N LEU A 14 5.41 -3.95 -3.70
CA LEU A 14 4.89 -3.29 -2.50
C LEU A 14 4.54 -1.84 -2.85
N LEU A 15 3.27 -1.51 -2.76
CA LEU A 15 2.76 -0.21 -3.16
C LEU A 15 1.88 0.40 -2.08
N SER A 16 1.84 1.72 -2.05
CA SER A 16 0.82 2.47 -1.33
C SER A 16 0.26 3.53 -2.25
N PHE A 17 -0.93 4.01 -1.93
CA PHE A 17 -1.62 4.99 -2.76
C PHE A 17 -1.43 6.39 -2.18
N ASN A 18 -0.96 7.35 -2.99
CA ASN A 18 -0.90 8.76 -2.62
C ASN A 18 -2.14 9.52 -3.07
N VAL A 19 -2.88 8.93 -3.98
CA VAL A 19 -4.11 9.48 -4.54
C VAL A 19 -5.14 8.37 -4.58
N LEU A 20 -6.36 8.64 -4.14
CA LEU A 20 -7.46 7.67 -4.18
C LEU A 20 -8.76 8.35 -4.62
N PRO A 21 -9.63 7.62 -5.35
CA PRO A 21 -10.96 8.12 -5.64
C PRO A 21 -11.81 8.19 -4.37
N ILE A 22 -12.95 8.86 -4.45
CA ILE A 22 -13.88 8.93 -3.32
C ILE A 22 -14.42 7.53 -3.00
N ASP A 23 -14.72 6.75 -4.02
CA ASP A 23 -15.15 5.36 -3.85
C ASP A 23 -13.92 4.47 -3.68
N LEU A 24 -13.73 3.97 -2.47
CA LEU A 24 -12.58 3.16 -2.10
C LEU A 24 -12.76 1.66 -2.34
N THR A 25 -13.84 1.25 -2.99
CA THR A 25 -13.99 -0.17 -3.33
C THR A 25 -12.85 -0.62 -4.21
N LEU A 26 -12.39 -1.86 -4.00
CA LEU A 26 -11.26 -2.42 -4.73
C LEU A 26 -11.43 -2.28 -6.25
N THR A 27 -12.59 -2.66 -6.76
CA THR A 27 -12.86 -2.62 -8.21
C THR A 27 -12.77 -1.21 -8.78
N THR A 28 -13.18 -0.19 -8.04
CA THR A 28 -13.07 1.20 -8.49
C THR A 28 -11.62 1.67 -8.47
N VAL A 29 -10.90 1.37 -7.41
CA VAL A 29 -9.51 1.83 -7.25
C VAL A 29 -8.61 1.26 -8.33
N VAL A 30 -8.74 -0.02 -8.64
CA VAL A 30 -7.85 -0.70 -9.60
C VAL A 30 -8.40 -0.75 -11.03
N SER A 31 -9.53 -0.12 -11.29
CA SER A 31 -10.26 -0.27 -12.56
C SER A 31 -9.40 -0.02 -13.82
N ALA A 32 -8.44 0.90 -13.74
CA ALA A 32 -7.61 1.24 -14.90
C ALA A 32 -6.57 0.17 -15.24
N PHE A 33 -6.24 -0.73 -14.29
CA PHE A 33 -5.18 -1.72 -14.48
C PHE A 33 -5.52 -3.10 -13.93
N GLU A 34 -6.78 -3.36 -13.60
CA GLU A 34 -7.17 -4.63 -12.99
C GLU A 34 -6.86 -5.86 -13.86
N ASP A 35 -6.89 -5.71 -15.18
CA ASP A 35 -6.56 -6.81 -16.09
C ASP A 35 -5.10 -7.27 -15.98
N ASN A 36 -4.24 -6.45 -15.41
CA ASN A 36 -2.83 -6.74 -15.21
C ASN A 36 -2.50 -7.25 -13.81
N ILE A 37 -3.51 -7.51 -12.98
CA ILE A 37 -3.30 -7.93 -11.59
C ILE A 37 -3.78 -9.37 -11.40
N TYR A 38 -2.95 -10.21 -10.78
CA TYR A 38 -3.36 -11.53 -10.29
C TYR A 38 -4.02 -11.45 -8.93
N GLN A 39 -3.40 -10.73 -8.01
CA GLN A 39 -3.89 -10.66 -6.62
C GLN A 39 -3.36 -9.42 -5.92
N ILE A 40 -4.05 -9.05 -4.84
CA ILE A 40 -3.65 -7.98 -3.94
C ILE A 40 -3.70 -8.51 -2.52
N ILE A 41 -2.63 -8.28 -1.76
CA ILE A 41 -2.51 -8.72 -0.38
C ILE A 41 -2.29 -7.51 0.50
N GLY A 42 -3.18 -7.31 1.47
CA GLY A 42 -3.02 -6.32 2.52
C GLY A 42 -2.75 -6.99 3.86
N GLN A 43 -2.79 -6.22 4.91
CA GLN A 43 -2.61 -6.76 6.26
C GLN A 43 -3.87 -7.53 6.69
N GLY A 44 -3.75 -8.83 6.79
CA GLY A 44 -4.86 -9.69 7.21
C GLY A 44 -5.96 -9.87 6.17
N VAL A 45 -5.80 -9.36 4.96
CA VAL A 45 -6.80 -9.43 3.90
C VAL A 45 -6.14 -9.71 2.55
N ALA A 46 -6.90 -10.29 1.64
CA ALA A 46 -6.41 -10.57 0.29
C ALA A 46 -7.56 -10.63 -0.70
N ALA A 47 -7.27 -10.37 -1.96
CA ALA A 47 -8.21 -10.54 -3.07
C ALA A 47 -7.50 -11.14 -4.26
N ILE A 48 -8.17 -12.07 -4.93
CA ILE A 48 -7.68 -12.75 -6.13
C ILE A 48 -8.57 -12.36 -7.30
N ASN A 49 -7.96 -12.00 -8.41
CA ASN A 49 -8.67 -11.67 -9.65
C ASN A 49 -8.95 -12.93 -10.45
N ASN A 50 -10.22 -13.31 -10.55
CA ASN A 50 -10.66 -14.46 -11.34
C ASN A 50 -10.95 -14.13 -12.81
N GLY A 51 -10.64 -12.91 -13.24
CA GLY A 51 -10.90 -12.44 -14.58
C GLY A 51 -12.22 -11.66 -14.69
N ASP A 52 -12.30 -10.81 -15.71
CA ASP A 52 -13.49 -10.01 -16.03
C ASP A 52 -14.02 -9.17 -14.87
N GLY A 53 -13.11 -8.66 -14.02
CA GLY A 53 -13.50 -7.86 -12.88
C GLY A 53 -14.09 -8.64 -11.71
N ASN A 54 -13.97 -9.97 -11.74
CA ASN A 54 -14.48 -10.83 -10.67
C ASN A 54 -13.40 -11.06 -9.61
N TRP A 55 -13.49 -10.30 -8.54
CA TRP A 55 -12.58 -10.42 -7.40
C TRP A 55 -13.15 -11.30 -6.31
N MET A 56 -12.32 -12.16 -5.72
CA MET A 56 -12.69 -13.01 -4.61
C MET A 56 -11.72 -12.83 -3.45
N GLY A 57 -12.25 -12.81 -2.25
CA GLY A 57 -11.43 -12.72 -1.05
C GLY A 57 -12.00 -11.75 -0.02
N SER A 58 -11.23 -11.54 1.04
CA SER A 58 -11.61 -10.67 2.16
C SER A 58 -11.31 -9.20 1.91
N LEU A 59 -10.43 -8.87 0.96
CA LEU A 59 -10.12 -7.49 0.61
C LEU A 59 -11.17 -6.95 -0.35
N THR A 60 -12.02 -6.05 0.12
CA THR A 60 -13.10 -5.46 -0.70
C THR A 60 -12.98 -3.94 -0.82
N THR A 61 -12.23 -3.31 0.08
CA THR A 61 -12.07 -1.86 0.15
C THR A 61 -10.61 -1.52 0.40
N ILE A 62 -10.09 -0.53 -0.30
CA ILE A 62 -8.73 -0.03 -0.08
C ILE A 62 -8.75 0.96 1.08
N GLU A 63 -7.83 0.77 2.03
CA GLU A 63 -7.66 1.65 3.18
C GLU A 63 -6.51 2.62 2.90
N PRO A 64 -6.74 3.95 3.00
CA PRO A 64 -5.70 4.93 2.68
C PRO A 64 -4.41 4.80 3.48
N GLU A 65 -4.51 4.39 4.75
CA GLU A 65 -3.37 4.26 5.66
C GLU A 65 -2.54 2.99 5.44
N ASN A 66 -2.99 2.09 4.58
CA ASN A 66 -2.36 0.78 4.39
C ASN A 66 -1.50 0.71 3.14
N GLY A 67 -0.44 -0.11 3.21
CA GLY A 67 0.29 -0.56 2.05
C GLY A 67 -0.25 -1.90 1.55
N TYR A 68 0.09 -2.25 0.33
CA TYR A 68 -0.39 -3.47 -0.31
C TYR A 68 0.69 -4.11 -1.14
N TRP A 69 0.72 -5.45 -1.14
CA TRP A 69 1.46 -6.23 -2.11
C TRP A 69 0.53 -6.48 -3.29
N ILE A 70 0.94 -6.02 -4.46
CA ILE A 70 0.17 -6.21 -5.69
C ILE A 70 0.98 -7.06 -6.65
N ASP A 71 0.39 -8.17 -7.08
CA ASP A 71 1.03 -9.14 -7.95
C ASP A 71 0.59 -8.89 -9.39
N PHE A 72 1.52 -8.39 -10.21
CA PHE A 72 1.25 -7.99 -11.60
C PHE A 72 1.63 -9.09 -12.59
N GLN A 73 0.87 -9.17 -13.66
CA GLN A 73 1.14 -10.12 -14.77
C GLN A 73 2.29 -9.65 -15.64
N ASN A 74 2.40 -8.35 -15.89
CA ASN A 74 3.41 -7.76 -16.76
C ASN A 74 3.95 -6.48 -16.15
N GLU A 75 5.18 -6.13 -16.49
CA GLU A 75 5.72 -4.82 -16.16
C GLU A 75 5.00 -3.73 -16.93
N GLY A 76 5.03 -2.50 -16.42
CA GLY A 76 4.37 -1.37 -17.06
C GLY A 76 4.07 -0.27 -16.07
N VAL A 77 3.02 0.47 -16.36
CA VAL A 77 2.57 1.58 -15.50
C VAL A 77 1.13 1.33 -15.09
N ALA A 78 0.87 1.36 -13.79
CA ALA A 78 -0.47 1.35 -13.24
C ALA A 78 -0.85 2.79 -12.85
N MET A 79 -2.09 3.19 -13.11
CA MET A 79 -2.54 4.56 -12.90
C MET A 79 -3.78 4.58 -12.02
N VAL A 80 -3.76 5.45 -11.00
CA VAL A 80 -4.93 5.74 -10.16
C VAL A 80 -5.25 7.23 -10.27
N THR A 81 -6.52 7.54 -10.43
CA THR A 81 -7.00 8.92 -10.50
C THR A 81 -7.89 9.21 -9.30
N GLY A 82 -7.65 10.34 -8.64
CA GLY A 82 -8.45 10.70 -7.48
C GLY A 82 -7.92 11.94 -6.78
N TYR A 83 -8.06 11.94 -5.47
CA TYR A 83 -7.68 13.05 -4.61
C TYR A 83 -6.47 12.69 -3.76
N PRO A 84 -5.55 13.64 -3.51
CA PRO A 84 -4.39 13.36 -2.66
C PRO A 84 -4.82 13.02 -1.24
N LEU A 85 -4.08 12.10 -0.63
CA LEU A 85 -4.31 11.72 0.76
C LEU A 85 -3.85 12.83 1.70
N ASN A 86 -4.44 12.87 2.90
CA ASN A 86 -4.01 13.79 3.95
C ASN A 86 -2.61 13.38 4.44
N PRO A 87 -1.59 14.27 4.33
CA PRO A 87 -0.24 13.94 4.77
C PRO A 87 -0.13 13.77 6.30
N ASP A 88 -1.10 14.28 7.05
CA ASP A 88 -1.15 14.16 8.51
C ASP A 88 -2.00 12.98 8.97
N MET A 89 -2.13 11.97 8.11
CA MET A 89 -2.94 10.79 8.37
C MET A 89 -2.45 10.03 9.61
N LEU A 90 -3.41 9.57 10.42
CA LEU A 90 -3.11 8.72 11.57
C LEU A 90 -3.03 7.27 11.14
N TYR A 91 -2.00 6.58 11.60
CA TYR A 91 -1.82 5.16 11.34
C TYR A 91 -2.10 4.36 12.61
N ASN A 92 -2.95 3.33 12.48
CA ASN A 92 -3.18 2.38 13.55
C ASN A 92 -2.16 1.26 13.45
N VAL A 93 -1.30 1.14 14.44
CA VAL A 93 -0.33 0.05 14.53
C VAL A 93 -0.98 -1.07 15.33
N ASP A 94 -1.21 -2.20 14.67
CA ASP A 94 -1.84 -3.35 15.28
C ASP A 94 -0.76 -4.30 15.79
N CYS A 95 -0.77 -4.53 17.10
CA CYS A 95 0.11 -5.50 17.73
C CYS A 95 -0.63 -6.84 17.83
N GLY A 96 -0.29 -7.75 16.93
CA GLY A 96 -0.91 -9.07 16.90
C GLY A 96 -0.53 -9.93 18.09
N TRP A 97 -0.62 -11.22 17.89
CA TRP A 97 -0.30 -12.21 18.90
C TRP A 97 1.15 -12.12 19.36
N GLU A 98 1.39 -12.41 20.65
CA GLU A 98 2.74 -12.51 21.24
C GLU A 98 3.51 -11.20 21.22
N GLY A 99 2.83 -10.07 21.15
CA GLY A 99 3.48 -8.77 21.18
C GLY A 99 4.19 -8.36 19.90
N SER A 100 3.95 -9.07 18.82
CA SER A 100 4.47 -8.70 17.51
C SER A 100 3.64 -7.57 16.92
N CYS A 101 4.29 -6.46 16.57
CA CYS A 101 3.64 -5.27 16.04
C CYS A 101 4.21 -4.93 14.67
N VAL A 102 3.93 -5.77 13.67
CA VAL A 102 4.30 -5.49 12.28
C VAL A 102 3.07 -5.02 11.54
N SER A 103 3.12 -3.82 10.97
CA SER A 103 2.01 -3.24 10.25
C SER A 103 2.44 -2.85 8.84
N LEU A 104 1.56 -3.11 7.87
CA LEU A 104 1.77 -2.75 6.48
C LEU A 104 1.12 -1.39 6.25
N VAL A 105 1.92 -0.34 6.14
CA VAL A 105 1.44 1.04 6.10
C VAL A 105 1.78 1.74 4.80
N SER A 106 1.00 2.77 4.46
CA SER A 106 1.27 3.66 3.36
C SER A 106 2.16 4.82 3.79
N TYR A 107 2.65 5.59 2.82
CA TYR A 107 3.32 6.86 3.05
C TYR A 107 2.53 7.95 2.32
N ALA A 108 1.77 8.74 3.06
CA ALA A 108 0.85 9.74 2.50
C ALA A 108 1.52 10.99 1.92
N PRO A 109 2.62 11.53 2.49
CA PRO A 109 3.27 12.70 1.89
C PRO A 109 3.75 12.42 0.47
N ASN A 110 3.62 13.40 -0.41
CA ASN A 110 4.02 13.27 -1.81
C ASN A 110 5.43 13.78 -2.09
N GLN A 111 6.28 13.81 -1.06
CA GLN A 111 7.68 14.20 -1.15
C GLN A 111 8.55 13.10 -0.58
N ILE A 112 9.74 12.95 -1.16
CA ILE A 112 10.75 12.06 -0.60
C ILE A 112 11.31 12.71 0.66
N ALA A 113 11.40 11.94 1.75
CA ALA A 113 11.99 12.39 2.99
C ALA A 113 12.90 11.33 3.56
N GLU A 114 13.90 11.73 4.35
CA GLU A 114 14.69 10.78 5.12
C GLU A 114 13.81 10.14 6.19
N ILE A 115 14.14 8.90 6.58
CA ILE A 115 13.36 8.17 7.58
C ILE A 115 13.24 8.97 8.88
N SER A 116 14.33 9.59 9.32
CA SER A 116 14.34 10.40 10.54
C SER A 116 13.42 11.61 10.48
N GLU A 117 13.11 12.11 9.28
CA GLU A 117 12.19 13.22 9.09
C GLU A 117 10.75 12.75 8.91
N ALA A 118 10.57 11.57 8.27
CA ALA A 118 9.26 11.01 8.00
C ALA A 118 8.57 10.49 9.26
N ILE A 119 9.35 10.02 10.24
CA ILE A 119 8.82 9.48 11.50
C ILE A 119 8.93 10.57 12.57
N PRO A 120 7.82 10.95 13.23
CA PRO A 120 7.88 11.92 14.32
C PRO A 120 8.81 11.47 15.45
N ASP A 121 9.59 12.40 15.99
CA ASP A 121 10.60 12.13 17.01
C ASP A 121 10.01 11.48 18.27
N ASP A 122 8.78 11.83 18.62
CA ASP A 122 8.12 11.32 19.82
C ASP A 122 7.71 9.85 19.73
N VAL A 123 7.71 9.28 18.53
CA VAL A 123 7.37 7.86 18.33
C VAL A 123 8.52 7.05 17.74
N GLU A 124 9.59 7.70 17.32
CA GLU A 124 10.71 7.03 16.66
C GLU A 124 11.31 5.91 17.53
N GLU A 125 11.39 6.10 18.82
CA GLU A 125 11.95 5.13 19.76
C GLU A 125 11.14 3.82 19.85
N TYR A 126 9.89 3.83 19.37
CA TYR A 126 9.04 2.64 19.40
C TYR A 126 9.19 1.77 18.14
N PHE A 127 9.93 2.23 17.16
CA PHE A 127 10.19 1.47 15.95
C PHE A 127 11.40 0.57 16.13
N GLU A 128 11.27 -0.69 15.74
CA GLU A 128 12.40 -1.61 15.69
C GLU A 128 13.05 -1.64 14.32
N TYR A 129 12.24 -1.72 13.28
CA TYR A 129 12.74 -1.72 11.91
C TYR A 129 11.63 -1.35 10.92
N ILE A 130 12.03 -0.95 9.73
CA ILE A 130 11.15 -0.68 8.59
C ILE A 130 11.66 -1.49 7.41
N ILE A 131 10.76 -2.21 6.76
CA ILE A 131 11.07 -3.04 5.60
C ILE A 131 10.21 -2.58 4.42
N SER A 132 10.83 -2.40 3.28
CA SER A 132 10.16 -2.13 2.02
C SER A 132 10.64 -3.15 0.98
N ALA A 133 10.22 -2.99 -0.25
CA ALA A 133 10.65 -3.88 -1.32
C ALA A 133 12.17 -3.76 -1.55
N GLY A 134 12.91 -4.77 -1.13
CA GLY A 134 14.36 -4.84 -1.33
C GLY A 134 15.23 -3.99 -0.39
N VAL A 135 14.64 -3.28 0.57
CA VAL A 135 15.38 -2.41 1.50
C VAL A 135 14.84 -2.53 2.91
N SER A 136 15.71 -2.23 3.89
CA SER A 136 15.29 -2.21 5.29
C SER A 136 16.10 -1.19 6.08
N ALA A 137 15.53 -0.74 7.20
CA ALA A 137 16.20 0.12 8.17
C ALA A 137 15.92 -0.41 9.56
N ILE A 138 16.93 -0.42 10.41
CA ILE A 138 16.86 -0.91 11.80
C ILE A 138 17.16 0.26 12.73
N GLN A 139 16.33 0.42 13.73
CA GLN A 139 16.55 1.43 14.78
C GLN A 139 17.69 0.94 15.69
N GLU A 140 18.69 1.79 15.85
CA GLU A 140 19.83 1.52 16.73
C GLU A 140 19.65 2.11 18.13
#